data_8680f2000182c91a256e8ac1883ac4a4
#
_entry.id   8680f2000182c91a256e8ac1883ac4a4
#
_cell.length_a   1.000
_cell.length_b   1.000
_cell.length_c   1.000
_cell.angle_alpha   90.00
_cell.angle_beta   90.00
_cell.angle_gamma   90.00
#
_symmetry.space_group_name_H-M   'P 1'
#
loop_
_entity.id
_entity.type
_entity.pdbx_description
1 polymer ?
#
loop_
_entity_poly.entity_id
_entity_poly.type
_entity_poly.pdbx_seq_one_letter_code
_entity_poly.pdbx_strand_id
1 'polypeptide(L)'
;MPPRAIHQVAPAFYSGDAISNQMAKMRALFRAWGYTSQVYAPVRDQRIPDPGLDLDQYISHPQNILIYHYSTYTPLSVWVNSLPELVIFYYHNVTPPEFFAPYAPDFATQLARGRHEVRMFNGRSCAWAGSDYNRADLLAAGFRQVDVLPYFLYFDALIAAEQTETAQRIVKMYADGSVNWLFVGRLAPNKCQDDIIRAFTYYHRCINSNSRLFLIGAGDLAPYRARLEYLVERNVPDHIYLPGAVSLEALSGYYKAASVFVSMSEHEGFGIPLIEAMTFDLPVIAFNAAAVPDTLGQAGILVNHKDYAVIAELVELLMQNAQLREHIILRQRARVAALDPAQIETLLHTLIEQCQKEFGY
;
A
#
# COMPACT_ATOMS: atom_id res chain seq x y z
N MET A 1 -12.69 16.09 -29.71
CA MET A 1 -13.04 17.18 -28.78
C MET A 1 -12.55 16.75 -27.41
N PRO A 2 -12.10 17.67 -26.53
CA PRO A 2 -11.67 17.26 -25.18
C PRO A 2 -12.84 16.60 -24.44
N PRO A 3 -12.56 15.68 -23.48
CA PRO A 3 -13.60 15.04 -22.71
C PRO A 3 -14.39 16.08 -21.89
N ARG A 4 -15.68 15.81 -21.69
CA ARG A 4 -16.56 16.70 -20.90
C ARG A 4 -16.17 16.67 -19.42
N ALA A 5 -15.81 15.51 -18.91
CA ALA A 5 -15.39 15.29 -17.54
C ALA A 5 -14.46 14.08 -17.42
N ILE A 6 -13.64 14.06 -16.36
CA ILE A 6 -12.86 12.90 -15.97
C ILE A 6 -13.28 12.52 -14.54
N HIS A 7 -14.03 11.46 -14.43
CA HIS A 7 -14.55 10.96 -13.15
C HIS A 7 -13.82 9.70 -12.70
N GLN A 8 -13.97 9.38 -11.44
CA GLN A 8 -13.38 8.19 -10.83
C GLN A 8 -14.45 7.40 -10.08
N VAL A 9 -14.35 6.09 -10.10
CA VAL A 9 -15.25 5.21 -9.37
C VAL A 9 -14.49 4.09 -8.68
N ALA A 10 -14.90 3.77 -7.46
CA ALA A 10 -14.35 2.70 -6.64
C ALA A 10 -15.43 2.09 -5.73
N PRO A 11 -15.21 0.88 -5.19
CA PRO A 11 -16.12 0.28 -4.20
C PRO A 11 -16.27 1.11 -2.93
N ALA A 12 -15.22 1.83 -2.55
CA ALA A 12 -15.19 2.63 -1.34
C ALA A 12 -14.25 3.83 -1.47
N PHE A 13 -14.49 4.88 -0.65
CA PHE A 13 -13.66 6.06 -0.54
C PHE A 13 -13.50 6.45 0.93
N TYR A 14 -12.35 6.12 1.52
CA TYR A 14 -12.04 6.29 2.94
C TYR A 14 -10.82 7.16 3.18
N SER A 15 -10.77 7.81 4.34
CA SER A 15 -9.55 8.47 4.81
C SER A 15 -8.48 7.45 5.21
N GLY A 16 -7.22 7.69 4.80
CA GLY A 16 -6.08 6.85 5.17
C GLY A 16 -5.91 5.57 4.36
N ASP A 17 -6.77 5.33 3.36
CA ASP A 17 -6.60 4.25 2.40
C ASP A 17 -5.79 4.72 1.18
N ALA A 18 -4.84 3.89 0.73
CA ALA A 18 -3.93 4.22 -0.37
C ALA A 18 -4.66 4.54 -1.69
N ILE A 19 -5.69 3.76 -2.04
CA ILE A 19 -6.47 3.96 -3.27
C ILE A 19 -7.28 5.25 -3.16
N SER A 20 -7.89 5.50 -2.01
CA SER A 20 -8.66 6.71 -1.74
C SER A 20 -7.80 7.97 -1.78
N ASN A 21 -6.58 7.91 -1.22
CA ASN A 21 -5.61 9.01 -1.32
C ASN A 21 -5.21 9.27 -2.78
N GLN A 22 -4.99 8.21 -3.57
CA GLN A 22 -4.74 8.28 -5.01
C GLN A 22 -5.89 8.98 -5.74
N MET A 23 -7.13 8.56 -5.49
CA MET A 23 -8.33 9.17 -6.10
C MET A 23 -8.49 10.64 -5.72
N ALA A 24 -8.29 11.00 -4.46
CA ALA A 24 -8.39 12.38 -4.01
C ALA A 24 -7.37 13.28 -4.71
N LYS A 25 -6.12 12.82 -4.85
CA LYS A 25 -5.08 13.54 -5.56
C LYS A 25 -5.38 13.68 -7.05
N MET A 26 -5.74 12.58 -7.72
CA MET A 26 -6.11 12.60 -9.13
C MET A 26 -7.28 13.56 -9.41
N ARG A 27 -8.32 13.55 -8.55
CA ARG A 27 -9.44 14.49 -8.63
C ARG A 27 -8.96 15.94 -8.56
N ALA A 28 -8.07 16.24 -7.62
CA ALA A 28 -7.51 17.60 -7.48
C ALA A 28 -6.72 18.02 -8.73
N LEU A 29 -5.92 17.13 -9.30
CA LEU A 29 -5.16 17.38 -10.52
C LEU A 29 -6.09 17.59 -11.74
N PHE A 30 -7.08 16.72 -11.93
CA PHE A 30 -8.04 16.89 -13.04
C PHE A 30 -8.78 18.23 -12.97
N ARG A 31 -9.18 18.66 -11.76
CA ARG A 31 -9.79 19.97 -11.55
C ARG A 31 -8.80 21.12 -11.85
N ALA A 32 -7.55 20.98 -11.43
CA ALA A 32 -6.50 21.97 -11.74
C ALA A 32 -6.22 22.08 -13.25
N TRP A 33 -6.37 20.99 -14.00
CA TRP A 33 -6.26 20.97 -15.46
C TRP A 33 -7.53 21.43 -16.18
N GLY A 34 -8.57 21.87 -15.43
CA GLY A 34 -9.81 22.43 -15.98
C GLY A 34 -10.90 21.42 -16.29
N TYR A 35 -10.75 20.15 -15.92
CA TYR A 35 -11.81 19.16 -16.07
C TYR A 35 -12.82 19.20 -14.92
N THR A 36 -14.08 18.94 -15.20
CA THR A 36 -15.04 18.53 -14.16
C THR A 36 -14.63 17.16 -13.66
N SER A 37 -14.41 17.00 -12.35
CA SER A 37 -13.97 15.72 -11.77
C SER A 37 -14.63 15.46 -10.43
N GLN A 38 -15.14 14.24 -10.27
CA GLN A 38 -15.74 13.71 -9.04
C GLN A 38 -15.27 12.26 -8.79
N VAL A 39 -15.30 11.86 -7.52
CA VAL A 39 -15.16 10.47 -7.09
C VAL A 39 -16.56 9.96 -6.75
N TYR A 40 -16.92 8.79 -7.30
CA TYR A 40 -18.17 8.11 -7.02
C TYR A 40 -17.88 6.80 -6.28
N ALA A 41 -18.54 6.58 -5.14
CA ALA A 41 -18.39 5.35 -4.38
C ALA A 41 -19.65 5.08 -3.55
N PRO A 42 -20.14 3.82 -3.47
CA PRO A 42 -21.29 3.47 -2.64
C PRO A 42 -20.98 3.55 -1.15
N VAL A 43 -19.73 3.40 -0.75
CA VAL A 43 -19.30 3.53 0.64
C VAL A 43 -18.30 4.67 0.75
N ARG A 44 -18.61 5.68 1.59
CA ARG A 44 -17.82 6.90 1.72
C ARG A 44 -17.63 7.30 3.17
N ASP A 45 -16.46 7.78 3.52
CA ASP A 45 -16.18 8.40 4.81
C ASP A 45 -16.63 9.87 4.79
N GLN A 46 -17.72 10.18 5.45
CA GLN A 46 -18.29 11.53 5.52
C GLN A 46 -17.43 12.53 6.29
N ARG A 47 -16.37 12.08 6.95
CA ARG A 47 -15.40 12.95 7.64
C ARG A 47 -14.38 13.58 6.68
N ILE A 48 -14.28 13.05 5.46
CA ILE A 48 -13.43 13.65 4.41
C ILE A 48 -14.08 14.98 3.95
N PRO A 49 -13.33 16.09 3.84
CA PRO A 49 -13.89 17.40 3.43
C PRO A 49 -14.64 17.38 2.09
N ASP A 50 -14.21 16.51 1.15
CA ASP A 50 -14.90 16.26 -0.12
C ASP A 50 -15.11 14.74 -0.27
N PRO A 51 -16.16 14.17 0.33
CA PRO A 51 -16.34 12.72 0.45
C PRO A 51 -16.76 12.04 -0.86
N GLY A 52 -16.81 12.78 -1.97
CA GLY A 52 -17.34 12.26 -3.23
C GLY A 52 -18.87 12.13 -3.26
N LEU A 53 -19.38 11.47 -4.28
CA LEU A 53 -20.81 11.33 -4.56
C LEU A 53 -21.22 9.86 -4.56
N ASP A 54 -22.53 9.63 -4.44
CA ASP A 54 -23.11 8.29 -4.61
C ASP A 54 -23.19 7.92 -6.09
N LEU A 55 -23.31 6.63 -6.38
CA LEU A 55 -23.41 6.13 -7.75
C LEU A 55 -24.69 6.59 -8.45
N ASP A 56 -25.79 6.78 -7.71
CA ASP A 56 -27.06 7.28 -8.24
C ASP A 56 -27.00 8.73 -8.72
N GLN A 57 -25.99 9.47 -8.28
CA GLN A 57 -25.71 10.84 -8.70
C GLN A 57 -24.82 10.91 -9.97
N TYR A 58 -24.37 9.74 -10.47
CA TYR A 58 -23.54 9.71 -11.69
C TYR A 58 -24.38 9.98 -12.94
N ILE A 59 -23.96 10.98 -13.70
CA ILE A 59 -24.59 11.30 -14.98
C ILE A 59 -23.68 10.78 -16.09
N SER A 60 -24.11 9.68 -16.72
CA SER A 60 -23.42 9.06 -17.83
C SER A 60 -23.46 9.95 -19.08
N HIS A 61 -22.32 10.05 -19.76
CA HIS A 61 -22.20 10.78 -21.03
C HIS A 61 -21.05 10.22 -21.88
N PRO A 62 -21.27 9.87 -23.17
CA PRO A 62 -20.24 9.24 -24.03
C PRO A 62 -18.91 10.01 -24.11
N GLN A 63 -18.91 11.30 -23.84
CA GLN A 63 -17.70 12.14 -23.83
C GLN A 63 -17.02 12.23 -22.45
N ASN A 64 -17.50 11.52 -21.43
CA ASN A 64 -16.78 11.42 -20.17
C ASN A 64 -15.68 10.36 -20.26
N ILE A 65 -14.66 10.53 -19.43
CA ILE A 65 -13.70 9.46 -19.08
C ILE A 65 -14.03 9.00 -17.66
N LEU A 66 -14.12 7.71 -17.46
CA LEU A 66 -14.36 7.10 -16.16
C LEU A 66 -13.17 6.21 -15.78
N ILE A 67 -12.46 6.56 -14.72
CA ILE A 67 -11.38 5.74 -14.17
C ILE A 67 -11.97 4.82 -13.11
N TYR A 68 -11.93 3.51 -13.38
CA TYR A 68 -12.39 2.49 -12.45
C TYR A 68 -11.23 1.92 -11.63
N HIS A 69 -11.20 2.26 -10.34
CA HIS A 69 -10.22 1.76 -9.39
C HIS A 69 -10.63 0.37 -8.90
N TYR A 70 -9.91 -0.65 -9.36
CA TYR A 70 -10.24 -2.05 -9.12
C TYR A 70 -9.25 -2.72 -8.15
N SER A 71 -9.74 -3.23 -7.03
CA SER A 71 -8.95 -3.94 -6.01
C SER A 71 -9.64 -5.17 -5.42
N THR A 72 -10.92 -5.38 -5.74
CA THR A 72 -11.72 -6.51 -5.24
C THR A 72 -12.96 -6.70 -6.08
N TYR A 73 -13.58 -7.90 -5.99
CA TYR A 73 -14.89 -8.13 -6.61
C TYR A 73 -15.97 -7.23 -6.01
N THR A 74 -16.74 -6.61 -6.88
CA THR A 74 -17.97 -5.90 -6.52
C THR A 74 -18.98 -5.90 -7.67
N PRO A 75 -20.30 -5.78 -7.41
CA PRO A 75 -21.31 -5.58 -8.45
C PRO A 75 -21.07 -4.35 -9.34
N LEU A 76 -20.21 -3.42 -8.88
CA LEU A 76 -19.84 -2.21 -9.59
C LEU A 76 -19.22 -2.50 -10.98
N SER A 77 -18.49 -3.60 -11.12
CA SER A 77 -17.88 -4.02 -12.38
C SER A 77 -18.90 -4.20 -13.51
N VAL A 78 -20.06 -4.77 -13.21
CA VAL A 78 -21.13 -4.97 -14.17
C VAL A 78 -21.69 -3.61 -14.64
N TRP A 79 -21.92 -2.70 -13.69
CA TRP A 79 -22.40 -1.36 -13.99
C TRP A 79 -21.38 -0.58 -14.84
N VAL A 80 -20.11 -0.52 -14.43
CA VAL A 80 -19.03 0.15 -15.18
C VAL A 80 -18.94 -0.41 -16.61
N ASN A 81 -19.01 -1.74 -16.76
CA ASN A 81 -18.91 -2.36 -18.07
C ASN A 81 -20.13 -2.10 -18.99
N SER A 82 -21.25 -1.64 -18.47
CA SER A 82 -22.45 -1.25 -19.23
C SER A 82 -22.43 0.20 -19.73
N LEU A 83 -21.51 1.03 -19.23
CA LEU A 83 -21.44 2.46 -19.54
C LEU A 83 -20.87 2.71 -20.96
N PRO A 84 -21.32 3.78 -21.64
CA PRO A 84 -20.85 4.13 -23.00
C PRO A 84 -19.52 4.91 -23.01
N GLU A 85 -19.03 5.34 -21.85
CA GLU A 85 -17.82 6.15 -21.68
C GLU A 85 -16.55 5.38 -22.02
N LEU A 86 -15.49 6.12 -22.28
CA LEU A 86 -14.14 5.56 -22.19
C LEU A 86 -13.84 5.21 -20.72
N VAL A 87 -13.74 3.90 -20.46
CA VAL A 87 -13.34 3.40 -19.13
C VAL A 87 -11.83 3.18 -19.12
N ILE A 88 -11.15 3.80 -18.15
CA ILE A 88 -9.76 3.49 -17.80
C ILE A 88 -9.80 2.50 -16.62
N PHE A 89 -9.34 1.29 -16.85
CA PHE A 89 -9.30 0.24 -15.84
C PHE A 89 -8.00 0.36 -15.04
N TYR A 90 -8.07 0.89 -13.80
CA TYR A 90 -6.90 1.06 -12.95
C TYR A 90 -6.85 -0.05 -11.89
N TYR A 91 -5.93 -0.98 -12.08
CA TYR A 91 -5.77 -2.17 -11.27
C TYR A 91 -4.82 -1.96 -10.09
N HIS A 92 -5.34 -2.13 -8.88
CA HIS A 92 -4.59 -1.99 -7.62
C HIS A 92 -4.19 -3.33 -7.00
N ASN A 93 -4.38 -4.41 -7.73
CA ASN A 93 -4.24 -5.81 -7.36
C ASN A 93 -5.43 -6.38 -6.57
N VAL A 94 -5.67 -7.67 -6.77
CA VAL A 94 -6.59 -8.48 -5.97
C VAL A 94 -5.77 -9.55 -5.28
N THR A 95 -5.73 -9.51 -3.96
CA THR A 95 -4.95 -10.47 -3.15
C THR A 95 -5.37 -11.91 -3.48
N PRO A 96 -4.41 -12.85 -3.66
CA PRO A 96 -4.72 -14.25 -3.89
C PRO A 96 -5.59 -14.83 -2.76
N PRO A 97 -6.67 -15.57 -3.11
CA PRO A 97 -7.66 -16.03 -2.16
C PRO A 97 -7.11 -17.02 -1.12
N GLU A 98 -6.06 -17.76 -1.44
CA GLU A 98 -5.42 -18.75 -0.60
C GLU A 98 -4.91 -18.20 0.74
N PHE A 99 -4.52 -16.93 0.79
CA PHE A 99 -4.14 -16.29 2.04
C PHE A 99 -5.31 -16.18 3.02
N PHE A 100 -6.50 -15.93 2.51
CA PHE A 100 -7.69 -15.72 3.34
C PHE A 100 -8.52 -16.95 3.56
N ALA A 101 -8.38 -17.98 2.74
CA ALA A 101 -9.19 -19.19 2.83
C ALA A 101 -9.20 -19.85 4.24
N PRO A 102 -8.08 -19.90 5.00
CA PRO A 102 -8.08 -20.48 6.36
C PRO A 102 -8.79 -19.61 7.41
N TYR A 103 -9.02 -18.31 7.13
CA TYR A 103 -9.49 -17.33 8.12
C TYR A 103 -10.84 -16.72 7.78
N ALA A 104 -11.16 -16.60 6.49
CA ALA A 104 -12.38 -15.97 5.96
C ALA A 104 -12.74 -16.57 4.59
N PRO A 105 -13.32 -17.80 4.53
CA PRO A 105 -13.61 -18.50 3.28
C PRO A 105 -14.52 -17.72 2.32
N ASP A 106 -15.52 -17.01 2.85
CA ASP A 106 -16.42 -16.18 2.04
C ASP A 106 -15.69 -15.02 1.36
N PHE A 107 -14.79 -14.37 2.09
CA PHE A 107 -13.94 -13.32 1.54
C PHE A 107 -12.94 -13.87 0.52
N ALA A 108 -12.36 -15.04 0.76
CA ALA A 108 -11.51 -15.73 -0.20
C ALA A 108 -12.27 -16.03 -1.51
N THR A 109 -13.55 -16.45 -1.42
CA THR A 109 -14.40 -16.65 -2.59
C THR A 109 -14.62 -15.34 -3.36
N GLN A 110 -14.82 -14.21 -2.68
CA GLN A 110 -14.94 -12.90 -3.32
C GLN A 110 -13.63 -12.49 -4.02
N LEU A 111 -12.48 -12.74 -3.40
CA LEU A 111 -11.17 -12.48 -4.03
C LEU A 111 -10.96 -13.33 -5.27
N ALA A 112 -11.30 -14.63 -5.23
CA ALA A 112 -11.23 -15.52 -6.39
C ALA A 112 -12.11 -15.01 -7.56
N ARG A 113 -13.33 -14.57 -7.27
CA ARG A 113 -14.22 -13.94 -8.25
C ARG A 113 -13.61 -12.67 -8.80
N GLY A 114 -13.03 -11.81 -7.96
CA GLY A 114 -12.36 -10.57 -8.38
C GLY A 114 -11.21 -10.85 -9.35
N ARG A 115 -10.34 -11.81 -9.06
CA ARG A 115 -9.26 -12.21 -9.96
C ARG A 115 -9.77 -12.74 -11.32
N HIS A 116 -10.88 -13.46 -11.31
CA HIS A 116 -11.50 -13.94 -12.54
C HIS A 116 -12.14 -12.82 -13.37
N GLU A 117 -12.82 -11.89 -12.70
CA GLU A 117 -13.60 -10.80 -13.30
C GLU A 117 -12.73 -9.77 -14.04
N VAL A 118 -11.47 -9.61 -13.66
CA VAL A 118 -10.49 -8.72 -14.31
C VAL A 118 -10.52 -8.88 -15.84
N ARG A 119 -10.71 -10.12 -16.34
CA ARG A 119 -10.77 -10.44 -17.77
C ARG A 119 -11.92 -9.77 -18.53
N MET A 120 -12.97 -9.32 -17.84
CA MET A 120 -14.10 -8.62 -18.47
C MET A 120 -13.69 -7.27 -19.08
N PHE A 121 -12.56 -6.72 -18.65
CA PHE A 121 -12.08 -5.40 -19.07
C PHE A 121 -10.98 -5.44 -20.12
N ASN A 122 -10.48 -6.62 -20.52
CA ASN A 122 -9.31 -6.76 -21.38
C ASN A 122 -9.49 -6.32 -22.86
N GLY A 123 -10.70 -6.00 -23.29
CA GLY A 123 -11.02 -5.63 -24.67
C GLY A 123 -11.65 -4.23 -24.84
N ARG A 124 -11.92 -3.50 -23.76
CA ARG A 124 -12.75 -2.27 -23.80
C ARG A 124 -12.07 -1.00 -23.31
N SER A 125 -10.93 -1.11 -22.66
CA SER A 125 -10.45 -0.02 -21.81
C SER A 125 -8.97 0.21 -22.00
N CYS A 126 -8.52 1.45 -21.82
CA CYS A 126 -7.16 1.71 -21.37
C CYS A 126 -6.96 1.00 -20.03
N ALA A 127 -5.81 0.39 -19.84
CA ALA A 127 -5.52 -0.33 -18.62
C ALA A 127 -4.28 0.24 -17.95
N TRP A 128 -4.41 0.57 -16.66
CA TRP A 128 -3.31 1.02 -15.82
C TRP A 128 -3.09 0.06 -14.66
N ALA A 129 -1.86 -0.03 -14.21
CA ALA A 129 -1.43 -0.84 -13.07
C ALA A 129 -0.61 -0.01 -12.08
N GLY A 130 -0.75 -0.27 -10.79
CA GLY A 130 -0.02 0.47 -9.75
C GLY A 130 1.47 0.11 -9.62
N SER A 131 1.91 -1.00 -10.26
CA SER A 131 3.29 -1.50 -10.26
C SER A 131 3.54 -2.41 -11.47
N ASP A 132 4.80 -2.73 -11.76
CA ASP A 132 5.15 -3.70 -12.79
C ASP A 132 4.63 -5.11 -12.48
N TYR A 133 4.59 -5.48 -11.20
CA TYR A 133 3.94 -6.72 -10.75
C TYR A 133 2.44 -6.76 -11.14
N ASN A 134 1.71 -5.68 -10.86
CA ASN A 134 0.30 -5.56 -11.23
C ASN A 134 0.10 -5.55 -12.75
N ARG A 135 1.03 -4.93 -13.50
CA ARG A 135 1.05 -4.96 -14.97
C ARG A 135 1.17 -6.39 -15.49
N ALA A 136 2.08 -7.17 -14.93
CA ALA A 136 2.25 -8.57 -15.32
C ALA A 136 0.99 -9.41 -15.06
N ASP A 137 0.28 -9.17 -13.96
CA ASP A 137 -1.00 -9.81 -13.61
C ASP A 137 -2.07 -9.50 -14.70
N LEU A 138 -2.17 -8.24 -15.14
CA LEU A 138 -3.12 -7.85 -16.21
C LEU A 138 -2.75 -8.44 -17.58
N LEU A 139 -1.47 -8.45 -17.94
CA LEU A 139 -1.01 -9.08 -19.19
C LEU A 139 -1.34 -10.58 -19.19
N ALA A 140 -1.15 -11.27 -18.05
CA ALA A 140 -1.54 -12.67 -17.87
C ALA A 140 -3.08 -12.88 -17.94
N ALA A 141 -3.87 -11.86 -17.58
CA ALA A 141 -5.32 -11.86 -17.72
C ALA A 141 -5.80 -11.56 -19.16
N GLY A 142 -4.88 -11.32 -20.11
CA GLY A 142 -5.17 -11.15 -21.53
C GLY A 142 -5.29 -9.69 -21.99
N PHE A 143 -4.88 -8.71 -21.20
CA PHE A 143 -4.74 -7.33 -21.64
C PHE A 143 -3.59 -7.22 -22.65
N ARG A 144 -3.77 -6.43 -23.71
CA ARG A 144 -2.76 -6.27 -24.77
C ARG A 144 -1.73 -5.21 -24.42
N GLN A 145 -2.18 -4.14 -23.77
CA GLN A 145 -1.36 -3.02 -23.35
C GLN A 145 -1.77 -2.60 -21.94
N VAL A 146 -0.79 -2.38 -21.09
CA VAL A 146 -1.00 -1.93 -19.72
C VAL A 146 0.12 -0.95 -19.38
N ASP A 147 -0.26 0.27 -19.02
CA ASP A 147 0.67 1.28 -18.55
C ASP A 147 0.82 1.22 -17.04
N VAL A 148 1.99 1.58 -16.52
CA VAL A 148 2.22 1.64 -15.07
C VAL A 148 2.08 3.09 -14.61
N LEU A 149 1.09 3.32 -13.75
CA LEU A 149 0.93 4.57 -13.01
C LEU A 149 1.17 4.29 -11.52
N PRO A 150 2.33 4.63 -10.95
CA PRO A 150 2.59 4.48 -9.52
C PRO A 150 1.69 5.36 -8.66
N TYR A 151 1.65 5.08 -7.35
CA TYR A 151 0.91 5.92 -6.41
C TYR A 151 1.59 7.28 -6.22
N PHE A 152 0.77 8.32 -6.06
CA PHE A 152 1.25 9.62 -5.58
C PHE A 152 1.64 9.49 -4.10
N LEU A 153 2.91 9.62 -3.83
CA LEU A 153 3.48 9.46 -2.49
C LEU A 153 3.79 10.85 -1.91
N TYR A 154 2.91 11.32 -1.04
CA TYR A 154 3.09 12.59 -0.31
C TYR A 154 3.28 12.27 1.17
N PHE A 155 4.49 12.41 1.63
CA PHE A 155 4.85 12.14 3.03
C PHE A 155 5.00 13.40 3.88
N ASP A 156 4.76 14.60 3.30
CA ASP A 156 4.95 15.88 3.99
C ASP A 156 4.17 15.95 5.31
N ALA A 157 2.92 15.52 5.31
CA ALA A 157 2.11 15.49 6.52
C ALA A 157 2.64 14.51 7.56
N LEU A 158 3.10 13.33 7.13
CA LEU A 158 3.68 12.31 8.01
C LEU A 158 5.03 12.79 8.59
N ILE A 159 5.86 13.44 7.77
CA ILE A 159 7.14 14.02 8.21
C ILE A 159 6.88 15.20 9.15
N ALA A 160 5.98 16.12 8.80
CA ALA A 160 5.64 17.27 9.65
C ALA A 160 5.08 16.84 11.02
N ALA A 161 4.36 15.73 11.06
CA ALA A 161 3.82 15.17 12.30
C ALA A 161 4.90 14.75 13.32
N GLU A 162 6.15 14.59 12.90
CA GLU A 162 7.32 14.33 13.78
C GLU A 162 7.49 15.43 14.85
N GLN A 163 7.07 16.66 14.55
CA GLN A 163 7.19 17.79 15.45
C GLN A 163 6.07 17.88 16.49
N THR A 164 5.07 17.02 16.43
CA THR A 164 3.95 17.04 17.37
C THR A 164 4.34 16.46 18.73
N GLU A 165 3.65 16.93 19.79
CA GLU A 165 3.86 16.43 21.16
C GLU A 165 3.67 14.90 21.25
N THR A 166 2.67 14.37 20.53
CA THR A 166 2.40 12.93 20.48
C THR A 166 3.57 12.14 19.90
N ALA A 167 4.12 12.57 18.76
CA ALA A 167 5.26 11.92 18.13
C ALA A 167 6.50 11.99 19.03
N GLN A 168 6.82 13.17 19.55
CA GLN A 168 7.98 13.38 20.44
C GLN A 168 7.89 12.58 21.73
N ARG A 169 6.68 12.43 22.30
CA ARG A 169 6.45 11.57 23.47
C ARG A 169 6.77 10.10 23.17
N ILE A 170 6.36 9.58 22.00
CA ILE A 170 6.66 8.21 21.56
C ILE A 170 8.17 8.04 21.38
N VAL A 171 8.82 8.96 20.68
CA VAL A 171 10.27 8.93 20.48
C VAL A 171 11.00 8.90 21.83
N LYS A 172 10.63 9.79 22.75
CA LYS A 172 11.23 9.84 24.10
C LYS A 172 10.97 8.56 24.91
N MET A 173 9.78 7.98 24.78
CA MET A 173 9.41 6.75 25.50
C MET A 173 10.28 5.56 25.10
N TYR A 174 10.70 5.48 23.83
CA TYR A 174 11.45 4.37 23.27
C TYR A 174 12.91 4.70 22.95
N ALA A 175 13.42 5.85 23.43
CA ALA A 175 14.82 6.28 23.28
C ALA A 175 15.71 5.75 24.43
N ASP A 176 15.54 4.50 24.81
CA ASP A 176 16.26 3.86 25.95
C ASP A 176 17.42 2.95 25.51
N GLY A 177 17.77 3.02 24.22
CA GLY A 177 18.85 2.21 23.64
C GLY A 177 18.45 0.80 23.22
N SER A 178 17.17 0.45 23.31
CA SER A 178 16.66 -0.82 22.80
C SER A 178 16.58 -0.82 21.27
N VAL A 179 16.75 -1.98 20.65
CA VAL A 179 16.55 -2.16 19.20
C VAL A 179 15.06 -2.32 18.92
N ASN A 180 14.47 -1.33 18.27
CA ASN A 180 13.05 -1.26 17.97
C ASN A 180 12.76 -1.72 16.53
N TRP A 181 12.18 -2.91 16.35
CA TRP A 181 11.68 -3.39 15.07
C TRP A 181 10.31 -2.79 14.79
N LEU A 182 10.05 -2.42 13.55
CA LEU A 182 8.78 -1.86 13.12
C LEU A 182 8.24 -2.60 11.91
N PHE A 183 6.94 -2.88 11.92
CA PHE A 183 6.11 -3.18 10.77
C PHE A 183 4.88 -2.27 10.79
N VAL A 184 4.50 -1.74 9.63
CA VAL A 184 3.29 -0.95 9.44
C VAL A 184 2.48 -1.56 8.31
N GLY A 185 1.20 -1.80 8.56
CA GLY A 185 0.26 -2.36 7.60
C GLY A 185 -0.89 -3.09 8.27
N ARG A 186 -1.99 -3.28 7.54
CA ARG A 186 -3.14 -4.01 8.05
C ARG A 186 -2.72 -5.41 8.56
N LEU A 187 -3.23 -5.84 9.70
CA LEU A 187 -3.01 -7.19 10.20
C LEU A 187 -3.81 -8.18 9.34
N ALA A 188 -3.14 -8.79 8.37
CA ALA A 188 -3.76 -9.66 7.38
C ALA A 188 -2.82 -10.81 6.99
N PRO A 189 -3.36 -12.00 6.62
CA PRO A 189 -2.55 -13.21 6.40
C PRO A 189 -1.45 -13.05 5.34
N ASN A 190 -1.72 -12.31 4.28
CA ASN A 190 -0.74 -12.03 3.23
C ASN A 190 0.43 -11.11 3.67
N LYS A 191 0.30 -10.46 4.83
CA LYS A 191 1.36 -9.62 5.42
C LYS A 191 2.31 -10.40 6.33
N CYS A 192 1.94 -11.63 6.71
CA CYS A 192 2.79 -12.58 7.42
C CYS A 192 3.44 -11.99 8.69
N GLN A 193 2.67 -11.27 9.51
CA GLN A 193 3.17 -10.73 10.78
C GLN A 193 3.61 -11.85 11.74
N ASP A 194 3.04 -13.05 11.60
CA ASP A 194 3.45 -14.22 12.36
C ASP A 194 4.92 -14.62 12.06
N ASP A 195 5.42 -14.44 10.85
CA ASP A 195 6.83 -14.66 10.53
C ASP A 195 7.73 -13.58 11.14
N ILE A 196 7.26 -12.32 11.18
CA ILE A 196 7.98 -11.23 11.86
C ILE A 196 8.09 -11.53 13.36
N ILE A 197 7.00 -11.98 14.00
CA ILE A 197 6.99 -12.36 15.42
C ILE A 197 8.02 -13.47 15.69
N ARG A 198 8.11 -14.51 14.83
CA ARG A 198 9.06 -15.60 14.98
C ARG A 198 10.51 -15.13 14.83
N ALA A 199 10.81 -14.34 13.80
CA ALA A 199 12.14 -13.79 13.60
C ALA A 199 12.55 -12.88 14.76
N PHE A 200 11.64 -12.00 15.23
CA PHE A 200 11.88 -11.16 16.39
C PHE A 200 12.08 -11.97 17.67
N THR A 201 11.29 -13.02 17.88
CA THR A 201 11.45 -13.92 19.05
C THR A 201 12.84 -14.55 19.08
N TYR A 202 13.33 -15.00 17.93
CA TYR A 202 14.70 -15.50 17.82
C TYR A 202 15.72 -14.42 18.16
N TYR A 203 15.57 -13.23 17.58
CA TYR A 203 16.44 -12.07 17.84
C TYR A 203 16.50 -11.76 19.34
N HIS A 204 15.34 -11.57 19.97
CA HIS A 204 15.21 -11.21 21.37
C HIS A 204 15.83 -12.25 22.32
N ARG A 205 15.60 -13.56 22.04
CA ARG A 205 16.08 -14.64 22.91
C ARG A 205 17.55 -15.01 22.71
N CYS A 206 18.05 -14.89 21.48
CA CYS A 206 19.35 -15.48 21.11
C CYS A 206 20.41 -14.43 20.79
N ILE A 207 20.02 -13.19 20.44
CA ILE A 207 20.97 -12.17 19.98
C ILE A 207 20.96 -10.94 20.92
N ASN A 208 19.80 -10.28 21.06
CA ASN A 208 19.71 -9.05 21.84
C ASN A 208 18.35 -8.95 22.57
N SER A 209 18.36 -9.24 23.86
CA SER A 209 17.16 -9.14 24.73
C SER A 209 16.73 -7.70 25.02
N ASN A 210 17.57 -6.70 24.74
CA ASN A 210 17.18 -5.29 24.80
C ASN A 210 16.56 -4.85 23.47
N SER A 211 15.38 -5.39 23.17
CA SER A 211 14.70 -5.17 21.89
C SER A 211 13.18 -5.21 22.00
N ARG A 212 12.49 -4.60 21.05
CA ARG A 212 11.02 -4.54 20.93
C ARG A 212 10.57 -4.69 19.49
N LEU A 213 9.34 -5.17 19.31
CA LEU A 213 8.66 -5.24 18.03
C LEU A 213 7.34 -4.46 18.11
N PHE A 214 7.13 -3.55 17.16
CA PHE A 214 5.87 -2.85 16.95
C PHE A 214 5.22 -3.34 15.65
N LEU A 215 3.99 -3.88 15.75
CA LEU A 215 3.14 -4.28 14.63
C LEU A 215 1.95 -3.33 14.58
N ILE A 216 2.04 -2.30 13.73
CA ILE A 216 1.07 -1.20 13.68
C ILE A 216 0.13 -1.37 12.50
N GLY A 217 -1.17 -1.27 12.76
CA GLY A 217 -2.20 -1.28 11.74
C GLY A 217 -3.51 -1.89 12.20
N ALA A 218 -4.58 -1.65 11.44
CA ALA A 218 -5.88 -2.22 11.73
C ALA A 218 -5.88 -3.74 11.60
N GLY A 219 -6.62 -4.41 12.48
CA GLY A 219 -6.75 -5.87 12.52
C GLY A 219 -8.21 -6.31 12.53
N ASP A 220 -8.90 -6.14 11.39
CA ASP A 220 -10.33 -6.39 11.28
C ASP A 220 -10.66 -7.89 11.13
N LEU A 221 -9.67 -8.72 10.80
CA LEU A 221 -9.84 -10.16 10.64
C LEU A 221 -9.59 -10.89 11.98
N ALA A 222 -10.64 -11.03 12.78
CA ALA A 222 -10.57 -11.57 14.13
C ALA A 222 -9.83 -12.93 14.25
N PRO A 223 -10.02 -13.95 13.38
CA PRO A 223 -9.29 -15.21 13.49
C PRO A 223 -7.77 -15.07 13.28
N TYR A 224 -7.33 -14.20 12.37
CA TYR A 224 -5.91 -13.96 12.17
C TYR A 224 -5.31 -13.14 13.31
N ARG A 225 -6.03 -12.13 13.79
CA ARG A 225 -5.63 -11.35 14.97
C ARG A 225 -5.44 -12.24 16.20
N ALA A 226 -6.39 -13.13 16.50
CA ALA A 226 -6.30 -14.09 17.61
C ALA A 226 -5.06 -15.00 17.47
N ARG A 227 -4.72 -15.42 16.23
CA ARG A 227 -3.48 -16.16 15.96
C ARG A 227 -2.23 -15.34 16.32
N LEU A 228 -2.19 -14.06 15.97
CA LEU A 228 -1.05 -13.19 16.31
C LEU A 228 -0.94 -12.98 17.82
N GLU A 229 -2.05 -12.69 18.49
CA GLU A 229 -2.12 -12.52 19.95
C GLU A 229 -1.64 -13.80 20.67
N TYR A 230 -2.10 -14.96 20.22
CA TYR A 230 -1.61 -16.25 20.73
C TYR A 230 -0.09 -16.44 20.56
N LEU A 231 0.46 -16.05 19.41
CA LEU A 231 1.90 -16.11 19.17
C LEU A 231 2.68 -15.15 20.08
N VAL A 232 2.16 -13.95 20.32
CA VAL A 232 2.76 -12.98 21.24
C VAL A 232 2.80 -13.56 22.66
N GLU A 233 1.67 -14.04 23.17
CA GLU A 233 1.57 -14.60 24.52
C GLU A 233 2.52 -15.80 24.76
N ARG A 234 2.73 -16.63 23.74
CA ARG A 234 3.58 -17.82 23.82
C ARG A 234 5.08 -17.53 23.67
N ASN A 235 5.45 -16.35 23.19
CA ASN A 235 6.85 -16.03 22.91
C ASN A 235 7.42 -14.99 23.89
N VAL A 236 7.30 -13.72 23.60
CA VAL A 236 7.88 -12.61 24.38
C VAL A 236 6.85 -11.49 24.57
N PRO A 237 5.79 -11.72 25.38
CA PRO A 237 4.61 -10.86 25.43
C PRO A 237 4.91 -9.41 25.82
N ASP A 238 5.91 -9.19 26.67
CA ASP A 238 6.25 -7.83 27.16
C ASP A 238 7.07 -7.01 26.16
N HIS A 239 7.46 -7.61 25.04
CA HIS A 239 8.34 -7.00 24.04
C HIS A 239 7.73 -6.90 22.63
N ILE A 240 6.50 -7.39 22.42
CA ILE A 240 5.78 -7.32 21.16
C ILE A 240 4.48 -6.55 21.35
N TYR A 241 4.32 -5.45 20.61
CA TYR A 241 3.21 -4.51 20.75
C TYR A 241 2.33 -4.53 19.50
N LEU A 242 1.02 -4.71 19.69
CA LEU A 242 -0.01 -4.62 18.64
C LEU A 242 -0.99 -3.47 18.96
N PRO A 243 -0.57 -2.21 18.80
CA PRO A 243 -1.41 -1.05 19.20
C PRO A 243 -2.64 -0.86 18.32
N GLY A 244 -2.76 -1.62 17.21
CA GLY A 244 -3.83 -1.41 16.24
C GLY A 244 -3.56 -0.24 15.30
N ALA A 245 -4.62 0.36 14.77
CA ALA A 245 -4.52 1.61 14.01
C ALA A 245 -4.21 2.78 14.96
N VAL A 246 -3.24 3.60 14.57
CA VAL A 246 -2.80 4.76 15.35
C VAL A 246 -3.04 6.06 14.56
N SER A 247 -2.98 7.22 15.22
CA SER A 247 -3.04 8.51 14.53
C SER A 247 -1.78 8.76 13.69
N LEU A 248 -1.84 9.72 12.77
CA LEU A 248 -0.71 10.10 11.91
C LEU A 248 0.50 10.55 12.75
N GLU A 249 0.25 11.31 13.82
CA GLU A 249 1.27 11.80 14.74
C GLU A 249 1.95 10.64 15.49
N ALA A 250 1.16 9.68 15.96
CA ALA A 250 1.70 8.50 16.62
C ALA A 250 2.48 7.62 15.63
N LEU A 251 1.98 7.45 14.39
CA LEU A 251 2.66 6.71 13.34
C LEU A 251 4.03 7.32 13.03
N SER A 252 4.09 8.64 12.87
CA SER A 252 5.35 9.38 12.68
C SER A 252 6.33 9.13 13.85
N GLY A 253 5.83 9.19 15.09
CA GLY A 253 6.63 8.88 16.28
C GLY A 253 7.20 7.46 16.28
N TYR A 254 6.43 6.45 15.86
CA TYR A 254 6.91 5.08 15.76
C TYR A 254 7.95 4.90 14.65
N TYR A 255 7.77 5.50 13.46
CA TYR A 255 8.79 5.49 12.42
C TYR A 255 10.10 6.10 12.93
N LYS A 256 10.02 7.23 13.65
CA LYS A 256 11.20 7.91 14.20
C LYS A 256 11.88 7.15 15.32
N ALA A 257 11.13 6.44 16.15
CA ALA A 257 11.65 5.65 17.27
C ALA A 257 12.23 4.28 16.85
N ALA A 258 11.90 3.83 15.63
CA ALA A 258 12.32 2.52 15.14
C ALA A 258 13.80 2.49 14.78
N SER A 259 14.39 1.29 14.84
CA SER A 259 15.78 1.01 14.42
C SER A 259 15.85 0.36 13.04
N VAL A 260 14.83 -0.42 12.69
CA VAL A 260 14.71 -1.19 11.45
C VAL A 260 13.24 -1.41 11.10
N PHE A 261 12.93 -1.38 9.80
CA PHE A 261 11.62 -1.80 9.27
C PHE A 261 11.73 -3.21 8.71
N VAL A 262 10.86 -4.12 9.17
CA VAL A 262 10.88 -5.53 8.73
C VAL A 262 9.52 -5.90 8.16
N SER A 263 9.49 -6.35 6.90
CA SER A 263 8.28 -6.84 6.24
C SER A 263 8.48 -8.24 5.69
N MET A 264 7.64 -9.19 6.12
CA MET A 264 7.63 -10.56 5.59
C MET A 264 6.43 -10.80 4.68
N SER A 265 5.84 -9.72 4.13
CA SER A 265 4.67 -9.78 3.26
C SER A 265 4.93 -10.66 2.03
N GLU A 266 4.05 -11.63 1.80
CA GLU A 266 4.06 -12.47 0.59
C GLU A 266 3.25 -11.86 -0.56
N HIS A 267 2.44 -10.87 -0.26
CA HIS A 267 1.67 -10.18 -1.29
C HIS A 267 1.46 -8.70 -0.96
N GLU A 268 1.96 -7.87 -1.86
CA GLU A 268 1.76 -6.42 -1.91
C GLU A 268 1.40 -6.02 -3.34
N GLY A 269 0.46 -5.07 -3.49
CA GLY A 269 0.20 -4.43 -4.78
C GLY A 269 1.21 -3.32 -5.11
N PHE A 270 1.77 -2.70 -4.05
CA PHE A 270 2.83 -1.70 -4.11
C PHE A 270 3.72 -1.77 -2.85
N GLY A 271 3.16 -1.54 -1.66
CA GLY A 271 3.92 -1.57 -0.40
C GLY A 271 4.35 -0.18 0.08
N ILE A 272 3.42 0.77 0.15
CA ILE A 272 3.66 2.16 0.60
C ILE A 272 4.45 2.24 1.91
N PRO A 273 4.20 1.42 2.96
CA PRO A 273 4.95 1.47 4.20
C PRO A 273 6.47 1.22 4.06
N LEU A 274 6.91 0.54 2.99
CA LEU A 274 8.33 0.40 2.69
C LEU A 274 8.97 1.75 2.34
N ILE A 275 8.26 2.56 1.56
CA ILE A 275 8.74 3.90 1.17
C ILE A 275 8.60 4.88 2.35
N GLU A 276 7.54 4.77 3.15
CA GLU A 276 7.42 5.54 4.41
C GLU A 276 8.63 5.28 5.32
N ALA A 277 9.01 4.02 5.53
CA ALA A 277 10.19 3.68 6.33
C ALA A 277 11.48 4.29 5.75
N MET A 278 11.66 4.24 4.43
CA MET A 278 12.80 4.86 3.76
C MET A 278 12.85 6.38 3.97
N THR A 279 11.70 7.04 3.98
CA THR A 279 11.57 8.48 4.21
C THR A 279 12.03 8.90 5.61
N PHE A 280 11.93 7.98 6.59
CA PHE A 280 12.44 8.15 7.95
C PHE A 280 13.86 7.60 8.15
N ASP A 281 14.59 7.33 7.07
CA ASP A 281 15.95 6.76 7.14
C ASP A 281 16.02 5.41 7.89
N LEU A 282 14.94 4.66 7.91
CA LEU A 282 14.94 3.32 8.49
C LEU A 282 15.50 2.30 7.49
N PRO A 283 16.52 1.52 7.83
CA PRO A 283 16.90 0.37 7.02
C PRO A 283 15.73 -0.58 6.88
N VAL A 284 15.46 -1.01 5.64
CA VAL A 284 14.35 -1.91 5.30
C VAL A 284 14.89 -3.31 5.01
N ILE A 285 14.33 -4.31 5.70
CA ILE A 285 14.47 -5.74 5.37
C ILE A 285 13.10 -6.24 4.95
N ALA A 286 12.99 -6.80 3.75
CA ALA A 286 11.69 -7.26 3.24
C ALA A 286 11.80 -8.60 2.52
N PHE A 287 10.71 -9.38 2.56
CA PHE A 287 10.61 -10.63 1.80
C PHE A 287 10.45 -10.33 0.30
N ASN A 288 11.19 -11.06 -0.53
CA ASN A 288 11.19 -10.91 -1.98
C ASN A 288 9.95 -11.56 -2.59
N ALA A 289 8.82 -10.86 -2.59
CA ALA A 289 7.55 -11.35 -3.14
C ALA A 289 6.70 -10.22 -3.74
N ALA A 290 5.91 -10.56 -4.73
CA ALA A 290 4.94 -9.68 -5.40
C ALA A 290 5.58 -8.35 -5.83
N ALA A 291 4.97 -7.18 -5.50
CA ALA A 291 5.50 -5.88 -5.86
C ALA A 291 6.66 -5.37 -4.95
N VAL A 292 7.05 -6.11 -3.91
CA VAL A 292 8.10 -5.66 -2.98
C VAL A 292 9.43 -5.36 -3.68
N PRO A 293 9.97 -6.22 -4.58
CA PRO A 293 11.20 -5.92 -5.31
C PRO A 293 11.09 -4.65 -6.17
N ASP A 294 9.95 -4.47 -6.85
CA ASP A 294 9.70 -3.29 -7.70
C ASP A 294 9.67 -2.01 -6.86
N THR A 295 9.05 -2.07 -5.68
CA THR A 295 8.95 -0.93 -4.76
C THR A 295 10.29 -0.58 -4.15
N LEU A 296 11.04 -1.56 -3.67
CA LEU A 296 12.38 -1.33 -3.12
C LEU A 296 13.39 -0.93 -4.21
N GLY A 297 13.24 -1.46 -5.41
CA GLY A 297 14.29 -1.36 -6.42
C GLY A 297 15.59 -2.00 -5.90
N GLN A 298 16.67 -1.25 -5.90
CA GLN A 298 17.94 -1.72 -5.32
C GLN A 298 18.21 -1.16 -3.91
N ALA A 299 17.21 -0.60 -3.24
CA ALA A 299 17.29 -0.07 -1.89
C ALA A 299 16.76 -1.09 -0.87
N GLY A 300 17.30 -1.09 0.33
CA GLY A 300 16.95 -2.08 1.35
C GLY A 300 17.56 -3.46 1.12
N ILE A 301 17.16 -4.43 1.94
CA ILE A 301 17.62 -5.82 1.90
C ILE A 301 16.42 -6.70 1.56
N LEU A 302 16.51 -7.46 0.45
CA LEU A 302 15.55 -8.49 0.08
C LEU A 302 16.00 -9.85 0.57
N VAL A 303 15.13 -10.56 1.28
CA VAL A 303 15.34 -11.96 1.70
C VAL A 303 14.49 -12.89 0.85
N ASN A 304 15.09 -13.97 0.33
CA ASN A 304 14.41 -14.94 -0.53
C ASN A 304 13.85 -16.14 0.23
N HIS A 305 14.22 -16.30 1.49
CA HIS A 305 13.75 -17.37 2.37
C HIS A 305 13.43 -16.80 3.74
N LYS A 306 12.37 -17.32 4.36
CA LYS A 306 11.95 -16.92 5.71
C LYS A 306 12.70 -17.73 6.78
N ASP A 307 14.03 -17.69 6.73
CA ASP A 307 14.89 -18.18 7.80
C ASP A 307 14.96 -17.13 8.90
N TYR A 308 14.29 -17.40 10.02
CA TYR A 308 14.13 -16.46 11.11
C TYR A 308 15.46 -16.11 11.80
N ALA A 309 16.39 -17.06 11.85
CA ALA A 309 17.73 -16.81 12.38
C ALA A 309 18.50 -15.87 11.48
N VAL A 310 18.52 -16.12 10.17
CA VAL A 310 19.18 -15.26 9.18
C VAL A 310 18.58 -13.85 9.18
N ILE A 311 17.25 -13.70 9.25
CA ILE A 311 16.59 -12.39 9.35
C ILE A 311 17.03 -11.65 10.60
N ALA A 312 17.09 -12.33 11.74
CA ALA A 312 17.53 -11.77 13.01
C ALA A 312 19.01 -11.32 12.96
N GLU A 313 19.88 -12.14 12.40
CA GLU A 313 21.30 -11.81 12.22
C GLU A 313 21.52 -10.64 11.26
N LEU A 314 20.70 -10.51 10.20
CA LEU A 314 20.73 -9.35 9.31
C LEU A 314 20.36 -8.05 10.05
N VAL A 315 19.37 -8.09 10.95
CA VAL A 315 19.06 -6.92 11.79
C VAL A 315 20.24 -6.58 12.69
N GLU A 316 20.83 -7.57 13.37
CA GLU A 316 22.00 -7.31 14.24
C GLU A 316 23.18 -6.76 13.46
N LEU A 317 23.44 -7.28 12.27
CA LEU A 317 24.48 -6.77 11.38
C LEU A 317 24.26 -5.28 11.06
N LEU A 318 23.02 -4.87 10.78
CA LEU A 318 22.66 -3.46 10.56
C LEU A 318 22.86 -2.60 11.81
N MET A 319 22.63 -3.15 12.99
CA MET A 319 22.82 -2.41 14.25
C MET A 319 24.30 -2.23 14.56
N GLN A 320 25.14 -3.22 14.29
CA GLN A 320 26.57 -3.20 14.60
C GLN A 320 27.43 -2.55 13.51
N ASN A 321 26.98 -2.52 12.26
CA ASN A 321 27.76 -1.99 11.13
C ASN A 321 27.20 -0.65 10.61
N ALA A 322 27.70 0.44 11.17
CA ALA A 322 27.27 1.79 10.81
C ALA A 322 27.50 2.12 9.33
N GLN A 323 28.61 1.64 8.73
CA GLN A 323 28.90 1.89 7.31
C GLN A 323 27.90 1.20 6.39
N LEU A 324 27.56 -0.06 6.68
CA LEU A 324 26.55 -0.80 5.93
C LEU A 324 25.17 -0.12 6.05
N ARG A 325 24.80 0.26 7.27
CA ARG A 325 23.55 0.96 7.54
C ARG A 325 23.45 2.27 6.76
N GLU A 326 24.50 3.10 6.80
CA GLU A 326 24.56 4.36 6.07
C GLU A 326 24.46 4.14 4.55
N HIS A 327 25.17 3.14 4.02
CA HIS A 327 25.09 2.80 2.60
C HIS A 327 23.66 2.43 2.16
N ILE A 328 22.94 1.64 2.96
CA ILE A 328 21.55 1.27 2.69
C ILE A 328 20.66 2.52 2.72
N ILE A 329 20.79 3.36 3.74
CA ILE A 329 20.00 4.60 3.87
C ILE A 329 20.24 5.53 2.67
N LEU A 330 21.45 5.70 2.21
CA LEU A 330 21.76 6.51 1.03
C LEU A 330 21.05 5.99 -0.22
N ARG A 331 21.02 4.68 -0.43
CA ARG A 331 20.30 4.06 -1.54
C ARG A 331 18.78 4.24 -1.40
N GLN A 332 18.26 4.13 -0.19
CA GLN A 332 16.84 4.35 0.11
C GLN A 332 16.43 5.80 -0.16
N ARG A 333 17.24 6.79 0.23
CA ARG A 333 17.01 8.20 -0.10
C ARG A 333 16.96 8.44 -1.62
N ALA A 334 17.88 7.83 -2.37
CA ALA A 334 17.87 7.90 -3.83
C ALA A 334 16.61 7.25 -4.42
N ARG A 335 16.12 6.15 -3.83
CA ARG A 335 14.87 5.51 -4.25
C ARG A 335 13.64 6.38 -3.98
N VAL A 336 13.55 7.00 -2.81
CA VAL A 336 12.47 7.94 -2.48
C VAL A 336 12.46 9.12 -3.46
N ALA A 337 13.63 9.68 -3.76
CA ALA A 337 13.76 10.79 -4.72
C ALA A 337 13.33 10.38 -6.15
N ALA A 338 13.54 9.14 -6.55
CA ALA A 338 13.09 8.62 -7.85
C ALA A 338 11.57 8.41 -7.95
N LEU A 339 10.84 8.46 -6.83
CA LEU A 339 9.38 8.38 -6.76
C LEU A 339 8.74 9.77 -6.61
N ASP A 340 9.35 10.77 -7.24
CA ASP A 340 8.89 12.18 -7.19
C ASP A 340 7.44 12.31 -7.68
N PRO A 341 6.52 12.82 -6.84
CA PRO A 341 5.14 13.07 -7.22
C PRO A 341 4.96 13.92 -8.48
N ALA A 342 5.85 14.88 -8.75
CA ALA A 342 5.77 15.72 -9.94
C ALA A 342 6.00 14.93 -11.24
N GLN A 343 6.86 13.92 -11.21
CA GLN A 343 7.04 13.01 -12.35
C GLN A 343 5.81 12.14 -12.57
N ILE A 344 5.17 11.68 -11.49
CA ILE A 344 3.92 10.90 -11.56
C ILE A 344 2.77 11.77 -12.09
N GLU A 345 2.70 13.05 -11.72
CA GLU A 345 1.72 14.01 -12.27
C GLU A 345 1.89 14.17 -13.79
N THR A 346 3.12 14.35 -14.25
CA THR A 346 3.45 14.43 -15.69
C THR A 346 3.08 13.15 -16.43
N LEU A 347 3.38 11.99 -15.82
CA LEU A 347 3.02 10.69 -16.36
C LEU A 347 1.49 10.53 -16.47
N LEU A 348 0.74 10.88 -15.40
CA LEU A 348 -0.72 10.83 -15.42
C LEU A 348 -1.30 11.66 -16.57
N HIS A 349 -0.78 12.89 -16.77
CA HIS A 349 -1.22 13.75 -17.87
C HIS A 349 -0.98 13.08 -19.22
N THR A 350 0.22 12.55 -19.43
CA THR A 350 0.59 11.83 -20.65
C THR A 350 -0.33 10.62 -20.92
N LEU A 351 -0.60 9.82 -19.89
CA LEU A 351 -1.46 8.64 -20.03
C LEU A 351 -2.92 9.00 -20.33
N ILE A 352 -3.45 10.07 -19.78
CA ILE A 352 -4.78 10.59 -20.13
C ILE A 352 -4.80 11.01 -21.60
N GLU A 353 -3.81 11.77 -22.09
CA GLU A 353 -3.74 12.17 -23.50
C GLU A 353 -3.62 10.96 -24.46
N GLN A 354 -2.86 9.95 -24.07
CA GLN A 354 -2.74 8.72 -24.87
C GLN A 354 -4.09 8.00 -24.99
N CYS A 355 -4.78 7.79 -23.87
CA CYS A 355 -6.11 7.18 -23.87
C CYS A 355 -7.11 8.00 -24.69
N GLN A 356 -7.07 9.33 -24.63
CA GLN A 356 -7.93 10.20 -25.44
C GLN A 356 -7.68 10.00 -26.95
N LYS A 357 -6.42 9.99 -27.39
CA LYS A 357 -6.04 9.80 -28.80
C LYS A 357 -6.45 8.44 -29.33
N GLU A 358 -6.26 7.39 -28.54
CA GLU A 358 -6.60 6.01 -28.92
C GLU A 358 -8.10 5.82 -29.16
N PHE A 359 -8.94 6.51 -28.39
CA PHE A 359 -10.40 6.41 -28.45
C PHE A 359 -11.08 7.57 -29.19
N GLY A 360 -10.32 8.47 -29.83
CA GLY A 360 -10.84 9.51 -30.74
C GLY A 360 -11.48 10.72 -30.04
N TYR A 361 -11.02 11.05 -28.83
CA TYR A 361 -11.44 12.24 -28.09
C TYR A 361 -10.63 13.48 -28.48
#